data_e1046d60ac83f712cd00f25bc6ab132b
#
_entry.id   e1046d60ac83f712cd00f25bc6ab132b
#
_cell.length_a   1.000
_cell.length_b   1.000
_cell.length_c   1.000
_cell.angle_alpha   90.00
_cell.angle_beta   90.00
_cell.angle_gamma   90.00
#
_symmetry.space_group_name_H-M   'P 1'
#
loop_
_entity.id
_entity.type
_entity.pdbx_description
1 polymer ?
#
loop_
_entity_poly.entity_id
_entity_poly.type
_entity_poly.pdbx_seq_one_letter_code
_entity_poly.pdbx_strand_id
1 'polypeptide(L)'
;GYDLLPGLFKRTAIQEMMHVEQLSERILFLKGEVEMKTSGDVQKIHEPKEMLELATAMEEGSVNDYNAWAQECAANADAVSKKLFETLVAEEEVHQAQPCCPP
;
A
#
# COMPACT_ATOMS: atom_id res chain seq x y z
N GLY A 1 -20.09 6.44 11.94
CA GLY A 1 -19.84 7.57 12.78
C GLY A 1 -18.41 8.08 12.72
N TYR A 2 -18.17 9.20 13.37
CA TYR A 2 -16.84 9.82 13.38
C TYR A 2 -15.77 8.94 14.00
N ASP A 3 -16.16 8.04 14.90
CA ASP A 3 -15.22 7.14 15.58
C ASP A 3 -14.69 6.02 14.67
N LEU A 4 -15.42 5.72 13.59
CA LEU A 4 -15.05 4.66 12.65
C LEU A 4 -13.87 5.07 11.77
N LEU A 5 -13.85 6.32 11.28
CA LEU A 5 -12.84 6.79 10.36
C LEU A 5 -11.42 6.80 10.96
N PRO A 6 -11.18 7.35 12.16
CA PRO A 6 -9.84 7.30 12.75
C PRO A 6 -9.33 5.88 12.94
N GLY A 7 -10.20 4.95 13.35
CA GLY A 7 -9.82 3.54 13.48
C GLY A 7 -9.46 2.89 12.17
N LEU A 8 -10.22 3.17 11.11
CA LEU A 8 -9.94 2.66 9.77
C LEU A 8 -8.60 3.18 9.25
N PHE A 9 -8.35 4.48 9.34
CA PHE A 9 -7.08 5.06 8.90
C PHE A 9 -5.90 4.54 9.71
N LYS A 10 -6.07 4.35 11.01
CA LYS A 10 -5.02 3.80 11.86
C LYS A 10 -4.65 2.37 11.44
N ARG A 11 -5.65 1.52 11.21
CA ARG A 11 -5.41 0.13 10.78
C ARG A 11 -4.74 0.09 9.42
N THR A 12 -5.18 0.92 8.49
CA THR A 12 -4.59 1.01 7.16
C THR A 12 -3.14 1.49 7.25
N ALA A 13 -2.86 2.50 8.06
CA ALA A 13 -1.50 3.00 8.25
C ALA A 13 -0.57 1.93 8.82
N ILE A 14 -1.04 1.16 9.81
CA ILE A 14 -0.26 0.06 10.39
C ILE A 14 0.05 -0.98 9.31
N GLN A 15 -0.94 -1.35 8.50
CA GLN A 15 -0.74 -2.34 7.45
C GLN A 15 0.23 -1.84 6.37
N GLU A 16 0.15 -0.56 5.99
CA GLU A 16 1.10 0.03 5.06
C GLU A 16 2.52 0.03 5.61
N MET A 17 2.69 0.25 6.91
CA MET A 17 3.99 0.15 7.56
C MET A 17 4.53 -1.28 7.52
N MET A 18 3.66 -2.28 7.66
CA MET A 18 4.05 -3.68 7.49
C MET A 18 4.50 -3.99 6.06
N HIS A 19 3.85 -3.41 5.06
CA HIS A 19 4.28 -3.53 3.66
C HIS A 19 5.68 -2.96 3.46
N VAL A 20 5.96 -1.78 4.04
CA VAL A 20 7.29 -1.17 3.99
C VAL A 20 8.33 -2.09 4.61
N GLU A 21 8.02 -2.69 5.75
CA GLU A 21 8.92 -3.63 6.42
C GLU A 21 9.20 -4.86 5.55
N GLN A 22 8.19 -5.46 4.97
CA GLN A 22 8.34 -6.63 4.10
C GLN A 22 9.17 -6.32 2.85
N LEU A 23 8.93 -5.17 2.23
CA LEU A 23 9.70 -4.73 1.07
C LEU A 23 11.16 -4.43 1.44
N SER A 24 11.36 -3.79 2.58
CA SER A 24 12.70 -3.47 3.08
C SER A 24 13.50 -4.74 3.36
N GLU A 25 12.89 -5.74 3.99
CA GLU A 25 13.53 -7.02 4.26
C GLU A 25 13.94 -7.71 2.96
N ARG A 26 13.08 -7.67 1.94
CA ARG A 26 13.40 -8.26 0.64
C ARG A 26 14.55 -7.55 -0.06
N ILE A 27 14.54 -6.21 -0.02
CA ILE A 27 15.64 -5.42 -0.60
C ILE A 27 16.96 -5.74 0.08
N LEU A 28 16.99 -5.83 1.40
CA LEU A 28 18.20 -6.17 2.15
C LEU A 28 18.67 -7.59 1.85
N PHE A 29 17.75 -8.53 1.73
CA PHE A 29 18.09 -9.91 1.32
C PHE A 29 18.79 -9.92 -0.03
N LEU A 30 18.31 -9.10 -0.98
CA LEU A 30 18.89 -8.98 -2.31
C LEU A 30 20.14 -8.08 -2.33
N LYS A 31 20.62 -7.66 -1.17
CA LYS A 31 21.81 -6.81 -0.98
C LYS A 31 21.64 -5.40 -1.57
N GLY A 32 20.40 -4.91 -1.64
CA GLY A 32 20.12 -3.53 -1.99
C GLY A 32 20.21 -2.61 -0.78
N GLU A 33 20.05 -1.32 -1.03
CA GLU A 33 19.98 -0.29 0.00
C GLU A 33 18.54 0.19 0.15
N VAL A 34 18.14 0.45 1.39
CA VAL A 34 16.82 0.99 1.68
C VAL A 34 16.95 2.47 2.03
N GLU A 35 16.19 3.30 1.32
CA GLU A 35 16.15 4.73 1.58
C GLU A 35 14.71 5.12 1.93
N MET A 36 14.52 5.74 3.09
CA MET A 36 13.23 6.19 3.55
C MET A 36 13.10 7.68 3.34
N LYS A 37 12.26 8.08 2.38
CA LYS A 37 11.98 9.49 2.17
C LYS A 37 10.57 9.67 1.61
N THR A 38 10.02 10.85 1.83
CA THR A 38 8.70 11.20 1.32
C THR A 38 8.72 11.27 -0.21
N SER A 39 7.78 10.59 -0.85
CA SER A 39 7.69 10.55 -2.31
C SER A 39 7.03 11.77 -2.94
N GLY A 40 6.52 12.69 -2.13
CA GLY A 40 5.85 13.90 -2.60
C GLY A 40 5.50 14.82 -1.45
N ASP A 41 4.83 15.92 -1.78
CA ASP A 41 4.41 16.89 -0.77
C ASP A 41 3.31 16.31 0.12
N VAL A 42 3.37 16.66 1.41
CA VAL A 42 2.32 16.30 2.35
C VAL A 42 1.09 17.17 2.08
N GLN A 43 -0.03 16.54 1.79
CA GLN A 43 -1.29 17.22 1.57
C GLN A 43 -2.04 17.36 2.88
N LYS A 44 -2.48 18.59 3.18
CA LYS A 44 -3.29 18.88 4.38
C LYS A 44 -4.76 18.90 3.99
N ILE A 45 -5.44 17.78 4.21
CA ILE A 45 -6.85 17.63 3.87
C ILE A 45 -7.64 17.46 5.15
N HIS A 46 -8.70 18.26 5.31
CA HIS A 46 -9.51 18.27 6.52
C HIS A 46 -10.91 17.66 6.33
N GLU A 47 -11.39 17.61 5.08
CA GLU A 47 -12.71 17.04 4.80
C GLU A 47 -12.64 15.53 4.73
N PRO A 48 -13.45 14.80 5.53
CA PRO A 48 -13.41 13.33 5.54
C PRO A 48 -13.65 12.69 4.17
N LYS A 49 -14.55 13.24 3.37
CA LYS A 49 -14.83 12.73 2.03
C LYS A 49 -13.60 12.82 1.13
N GLU A 50 -12.93 13.97 1.14
CA GLU A 50 -11.71 14.16 0.35
C GLU A 50 -10.58 13.25 0.81
N MET A 51 -10.46 13.03 2.12
CA MET A 51 -9.48 12.10 2.67
C MET A 51 -9.70 10.69 2.16
N LEU A 52 -10.95 10.25 2.13
CA LEU A 52 -11.32 8.90 1.65
C LEU A 52 -11.09 8.77 0.15
N GLU A 53 -11.42 9.79 -0.63
CA GLU A 53 -11.18 9.80 -2.07
C GLU A 53 -9.68 9.71 -2.38
N LEU A 54 -8.86 10.47 -1.67
CA LEU A 54 -7.41 10.42 -1.83
C LEU A 54 -6.85 9.05 -1.45
N ALA A 55 -7.28 8.51 -0.32
CA ALA A 55 -6.84 7.19 0.13
C ALA A 55 -7.19 6.10 -0.90
N THR A 56 -8.40 6.15 -1.45
CA THR A 56 -8.83 5.21 -2.49
C THR A 56 -7.95 5.32 -3.74
N ALA A 57 -7.66 6.54 -4.18
CA ALA A 57 -6.80 6.74 -5.34
C ALA A 57 -5.38 6.22 -5.11
N MET A 58 -4.83 6.42 -3.92
CA MET A 58 -3.52 5.91 -3.55
C MET A 58 -3.48 4.38 -3.53
N GLU A 59 -4.51 3.74 -3.00
CA GLU A 59 -4.63 2.27 -2.98
C GLU A 59 -4.71 1.70 -4.39
N GLU A 60 -5.49 2.32 -5.29
CA GLU A 60 -5.57 1.90 -6.69
C GLU A 60 -4.21 2.02 -7.39
N GLY A 61 -3.49 3.10 -7.13
CA GLY A 61 -2.14 3.28 -7.65
C GLY A 61 -1.19 2.19 -7.17
N SER A 62 -1.26 1.85 -5.90
CA SER A 62 -0.44 0.77 -5.32
C SER A 62 -0.75 -0.58 -5.94
N VAL A 63 -2.03 -0.92 -6.14
CA VAL A 63 -2.43 -2.17 -6.77
C VAL A 63 -1.84 -2.26 -8.19
N ASN A 64 -1.94 -1.19 -8.96
CA ASN A 64 -1.42 -1.17 -10.33
C ASN A 64 0.11 -1.35 -10.34
N ASP A 65 0.81 -0.65 -9.44
CA ASP A 65 2.28 -0.74 -9.34
C ASP A 65 2.73 -2.14 -8.92
N TYR A 66 2.11 -2.70 -7.89
CA TYR A 66 2.48 -4.04 -7.40
C TYR A 66 2.22 -5.11 -8.45
N ASN A 67 1.14 -5.00 -9.22
CA ASN A 67 0.86 -5.92 -10.32
C ASN A 67 1.96 -5.82 -11.40
N ALA A 68 2.35 -4.62 -11.78
CA ALA A 68 3.40 -4.41 -12.76
C ALA A 68 4.74 -4.94 -12.27
N TRP A 69 5.09 -4.69 -11.03
CA TRP A 69 6.35 -5.16 -10.45
C TRP A 69 6.37 -6.68 -10.26
N ALA A 70 5.23 -7.30 -9.97
CA ALA A 70 5.15 -8.76 -9.95
C ALA A 70 5.47 -9.36 -11.31
N GLN A 71 4.99 -8.73 -12.40
CA GLN A 71 5.29 -9.16 -13.76
C GLN A 71 6.77 -9.00 -14.09
N GLU A 72 7.38 -7.89 -13.67
CA GLU A 72 8.82 -7.69 -13.84
C GLU A 72 9.64 -8.74 -13.10
N CYS A 73 9.24 -9.08 -11.88
CA CYS A 73 9.91 -10.12 -11.11
C CYS A 73 9.80 -11.48 -11.79
N ALA A 74 8.63 -11.79 -12.36
CA ALA A 74 8.43 -13.03 -13.11
C ALA A 74 9.37 -13.08 -14.33
N ALA A 75 9.49 -11.97 -15.06
CA ALA A 75 10.36 -11.88 -16.24
C ALA A 75 11.83 -12.03 -15.88
N ASN A 76 12.22 -11.67 -14.67
CA ASN A 76 13.59 -11.78 -14.18
C ASN A 76 13.84 -13.04 -13.34
N ALA A 77 12.91 -14.00 -13.39
CA ALA A 77 13.01 -15.26 -12.67
C ALA A 77 13.15 -15.10 -11.14
N ASP A 78 12.55 -14.06 -10.59
CA ASP A 78 12.52 -13.81 -9.13
C ASP A 78 11.14 -14.17 -8.58
N ALA A 79 10.93 -15.47 -8.37
CA ALA A 79 9.63 -15.98 -7.91
C ALA A 79 9.28 -15.52 -6.49
N VAL A 80 10.26 -15.30 -5.64
CA VAL A 80 10.00 -14.89 -4.25
C VAL A 80 9.53 -13.44 -4.20
N SER A 81 10.19 -12.55 -4.93
CA SER A 81 9.74 -11.15 -5.01
C SER A 81 8.40 -11.04 -5.73
N LYS A 82 8.17 -11.85 -6.77
CA LYS A 82 6.88 -11.93 -7.44
C LYS A 82 5.77 -12.27 -6.45
N LYS A 83 5.97 -13.31 -5.64
CA LYS A 83 4.98 -13.73 -4.65
C LYS A 83 4.74 -12.64 -3.61
N LEU A 84 5.78 -11.94 -3.19
CA LEU A 84 5.64 -10.83 -2.26
C LEU A 84 4.71 -9.75 -2.84
N PHE A 85 4.95 -9.31 -4.08
CA PHE A 85 4.10 -8.31 -4.71
C PHE A 85 2.67 -8.81 -4.91
N GLU A 86 2.48 -10.07 -5.26
CA GLU A 86 1.15 -10.66 -5.39
C GLU A 86 0.39 -10.65 -4.05
N THR A 87 1.09 -10.91 -2.95
CA THR A 87 0.51 -10.83 -1.61
C THR A 87 0.11 -9.38 -1.28
N LEU A 88 0.97 -8.42 -1.60
CA LEU A 88 0.67 -7.01 -1.38
C LEU A 88 -0.54 -6.54 -2.21
N VAL A 89 -0.67 -7.01 -3.45
CA VAL A 89 -1.86 -6.74 -4.27
C VAL A 89 -3.12 -7.22 -3.56
N ALA A 90 -3.10 -8.46 -3.07
CA ALA A 90 -4.26 -9.04 -2.39
C ALA A 90 -4.64 -8.23 -1.15
N GLU A 91 -3.67 -7.79 -0.37
CA GLU A 91 -3.92 -6.99 0.83
C GLU A 91 -4.48 -5.60 0.48
N GLU A 92 -3.95 -4.96 -0.57
CA GLU A 92 -4.47 -3.67 -1.03
C GLU A 92 -5.90 -3.79 -1.57
N GLU A 93 -6.24 -4.88 -2.24
CA GLU A 93 -7.59 -5.12 -2.71
C GLU A 93 -8.58 -5.29 -1.56
N VAL A 94 -8.14 -5.86 -0.45
CA VAL A 94 -8.96 -5.92 0.78
C VAL A 94 -9.26 -4.52 1.28
N HIS A 95 -8.26 -3.61 1.26
CA HIS A 95 -8.48 -2.22 1.64
C HIS A 95 -9.51 -1.54 0.73
N GLN A 96 -9.42 -1.76 -0.58
CA GLN A 96 -10.37 -1.19 -1.54
C GLN A 96 -11.79 -1.71 -1.33
N ALA A 97 -11.92 -2.96 -0.91
CA ALA A 97 -13.22 -3.58 -0.67
C ALA A 97 -13.87 -3.12 0.64
N GLN A 98 -13.11 -2.51 1.55
CA GLN A 98 -13.69 -2.00 2.80
C GLN A 98 -14.55 -0.78 2.50
N PRO A 99 -15.81 -0.77 2.98
CA PRO A 99 -16.69 0.37 2.75
C PRO A 99 -16.12 1.59 3.47
N CYS A 100 -15.66 2.55 2.71
CA CYS A 100 -15.15 3.82 3.25
C CYS A 100 -16.28 4.63 3.89
N CYS A 101 -17.51 4.44 3.41
CA CYS A 101 -18.68 5.18 3.85
C CYS A 101 -19.80 4.18 4.13
N PRO A 102 -20.15 3.93 5.40
CA PRO A 102 -21.30 3.09 5.72
C PRO A 102 -22.56 3.65 5.05
N PRO A 103 -23.43 2.81 4.54
CA PRO A 103 -24.68 3.26 3.92
C PRO A 103 -25.55 4.02 4.90
#